data_8d63d511026af58a2d38bd59d9a85312
#
_entry.id   8d63d511026af58a2d38bd59d9a85312
#
_cell.length_a   1.000
_cell.length_b   1.000
_cell.length_c   1.000
_cell.angle_alpha   90.00
_cell.angle_beta   90.00
_cell.angle_gamma   90.00
#
_symmetry.space_group_name_H-M   'P 1'
#
loop_
_entity.id
_entity.type
_entity.pdbx_description
1 polymer ?
#
loop_
_entity_poly.entity_id
_entity_poly.type
_entity_poly.pdbx_seq_one_letter_code
_entity_poly.pdbx_strand_id
1 'polypeptide(L)'
;MTKTMQAAVVEQFGKSLALKEVPIPEPGPGQILVKTEACGVCHTDLHAADGDWPLKPTLPFIPGHEGIGIVTALGVGVTAVEEGDRVGVPWLYSACGHCEYCLAAREPVCHDAQFGGYTKNGGFAEYILADPNYVAHIPASLAARDAAPLICAGITSYKGIKETQTKPGDWIVISGIGGLGHLGVQYAKAMGLNVCAVDIDDGKLAHAKRLGADATVNAKTVDAIEAVRKATSGGAHGVLITAPSLAAFKQGVSMTRKWGTCVLVGLPPGEFPTPLFDVVANCITIRGSFVGNRLDMAEALSFAVAGKVQADIELQHLSEINSVFARLKHGEVPSRVVLDFSLH
;
A
#
# COMPACT_ATOMS: atom_id res chain seq x y z
N MET A 1 31.27 -20.79 -9.64
CA MET A 1 30.82 -19.46 -10.13
C MET A 1 29.62 -19.07 -9.28
N THR A 2 29.64 -17.91 -8.69
CA THR A 2 28.48 -17.37 -7.93
C THR A 2 27.33 -17.16 -8.93
N LYS A 3 26.14 -17.71 -8.65
CA LYS A 3 24.98 -17.47 -9.49
C LYS A 3 24.56 -15.99 -9.36
N THR A 4 24.18 -15.39 -10.49
CA THR A 4 23.74 -13.99 -10.55
C THR A 4 22.26 -13.89 -10.88
N MET A 5 21.66 -12.72 -10.61
CA MET A 5 20.28 -12.36 -10.90
C MET A 5 20.21 -10.94 -11.48
N GLN A 6 19.19 -10.66 -12.27
CA GLN A 6 18.87 -9.30 -12.70
C GLN A 6 18.20 -8.52 -11.56
N ALA A 7 18.61 -7.27 -11.38
CA ALA A 7 18.04 -6.36 -10.40
C ALA A 7 18.05 -4.90 -10.88
N ALA A 8 17.09 -4.12 -10.42
CA ALA A 8 17.06 -2.68 -10.54
C ALA A 8 17.58 -2.03 -9.25
N VAL A 9 18.73 -1.40 -9.30
CA VAL A 9 19.48 -0.93 -8.13
C VAL A 9 19.51 0.58 -8.07
N VAL A 10 19.20 1.16 -6.92
CA VAL A 10 19.45 2.58 -6.62
C VAL A 10 20.90 2.73 -6.17
N GLU A 11 21.73 3.31 -7.02
CA GLU A 11 23.14 3.61 -6.73
C GLU A 11 23.32 5.04 -6.22
N GLN A 12 22.41 5.93 -6.63
CA GLN A 12 22.40 7.35 -6.25
C GLN A 12 20.96 7.85 -6.20
N PHE A 13 20.60 8.57 -5.15
CA PHE A 13 19.27 9.18 -5.03
C PHE A 13 18.95 10.16 -6.17
N GLY A 14 17.70 10.11 -6.64
CA GLY A 14 17.21 10.98 -7.71
C GLY A 14 17.72 10.66 -9.11
N LYS A 15 18.39 9.52 -9.29
CA LYS A 15 18.85 9.01 -10.59
C LYS A 15 18.05 7.80 -11.02
N SER A 16 18.10 7.49 -12.33
CA SER A 16 17.54 6.25 -12.86
C SER A 16 18.16 5.03 -12.17
N LEU A 17 17.36 4.01 -11.94
CA LEU A 17 17.81 2.74 -11.38
C LEU A 17 18.75 2.05 -12.36
N ALA A 18 19.86 1.53 -11.86
CA ALA A 18 20.80 0.74 -12.65
C ALA A 18 20.28 -0.70 -12.79
N LEU A 19 19.94 -1.09 -14.02
CA LEU A 19 19.62 -2.49 -14.34
C LEU A 19 20.92 -3.26 -14.50
N LYS A 20 21.17 -4.23 -13.64
CA LYS A 20 22.43 -4.99 -13.64
C LYS A 20 22.33 -6.37 -13.02
N GLU A 21 23.30 -7.22 -13.34
CA GLU A 21 23.51 -8.47 -12.66
C GLU A 21 24.15 -8.26 -11.28
N VAL A 22 23.55 -8.89 -10.26
CA VAL A 22 24.07 -8.93 -8.89
C VAL A 22 24.11 -10.38 -8.39
N PRO A 23 24.93 -10.73 -7.41
CA PRO A 23 24.91 -12.06 -6.84
C PRO A 23 23.53 -12.42 -6.26
N ILE A 24 23.06 -13.65 -6.49
CA ILE A 24 21.89 -14.18 -5.77
C ILE A 24 22.29 -14.31 -4.30
N PRO A 25 21.52 -13.70 -3.36
CA PRO A 25 21.86 -13.80 -1.95
C PRO A 25 21.57 -15.19 -1.39
N GLU A 26 22.34 -15.60 -0.39
CA GLU A 26 22.09 -16.84 0.35
C GLU A 26 21.28 -16.54 1.63
N PRO A 27 20.25 -17.34 1.96
CA PRO A 27 19.47 -17.14 3.18
C PRO A 27 20.32 -17.50 4.41
N GLY A 28 20.50 -16.53 5.29
CA GLY A 28 21.11 -16.74 6.61
C GLY A 28 20.14 -17.45 7.57
N PRO A 29 20.58 -17.74 8.82
CA PRO A 29 19.71 -18.32 9.84
C PRO A 29 18.42 -17.51 10.02
N GLY A 30 17.26 -18.19 10.01
CA GLY A 30 15.95 -17.55 10.15
C GLY A 30 15.46 -16.77 8.92
N GLN A 31 16.15 -16.86 7.78
CA GLN A 31 15.75 -16.20 6.52
C GLN A 31 15.32 -17.23 5.47
N ILE A 32 14.59 -16.77 4.48
CA ILE A 32 14.23 -17.54 3.28
C ILE A 32 14.68 -16.80 2.03
N LEU A 33 14.89 -17.55 0.95
CA LEU A 33 15.10 -17.03 -0.39
C LEU A 33 13.83 -17.26 -1.22
N VAL A 34 13.29 -16.19 -1.77
CA VAL A 34 12.09 -16.19 -2.58
C VAL A 34 12.47 -15.86 -4.02
N LYS A 35 12.11 -16.72 -4.99
CA LYS A 35 12.20 -16.42 -6.42
C LYS A 35 10.99 -15.58 -6.81
N THR A 36 11.22 -14.35 -7.24
CA THR A 36 10.17 -13.38 -7.57
C THR A 36 9.40 -13.81 -8.81
N GLU A 37 8.08 -13.88 -8.72
CA GLU A 37 7.15 -14.06 -9.85
C GLU A 37 6.59 -12.70 -10.31
N ALA A 38 6.28 -11.80 -9.36
CA ALA A 38 5.75 -10.48 -9.63
C ALA A 38 6.12 -9.51 -8.51
N CYS A 39 6.23 -8.22 -8.84
CA CYS A 39 6.38 -7.16 -7.85
C CYS A 39 5.59 -5.91 -8.25
N GLY A 40 4.69 -5.45 -7.39
CA GLY A 40 4.00 -4.19 -7.60
C GLY A 40 4.93 -2.99 -7.50
N VAL A 41 4.56 -1.90 -8.16
CA VAL A 41 5.29 -0.63 -8.14
C VAL A 41 4.44 0.43 -7.43
N CYS A 42 5.01 1.07 -6.41
CA CYS A 42 4.36 2.04 -5.56
C CYS A 42 5.09 3.39 -5.58
N HIS A 43 4.39 4.48 -5.25
CA HIS A 43 5.02 5.78 -5.02
C HIS A 43 6.07 5.74 -3.90
N THR A 44 5.92 4.86 -2.93
CA THR A 44 6.91 4.62 -1.87
C THR A 44 8.27 4.19 -2.43
N ASP A 45 8.30 3.34 -3.47
CA ASP A 45 9.54 2.91 -4.11
C ASP A 45 10.22 4.07 -4.83
N LEU A 46 9.42 4.96 -5.44
CA LEU A 46 9.90 6.18 -6.07
C LEU A 46 10.48 7.15 -5.02
N HIS A 47 9.78 7.39 -3.91
CA HIS A 47 10.28 8.23 -2.80
C HIS A 47 11.56 7.66 -2.19
N ALA A 48 11.65 6.34 -2.06
CA ALA A 48 12.86 5.66 -1.61
C ALA A 48 14.04 5.90 -2.57
N ALA A 49 13.79 5.77 -3.88
CA ALA A 49 14.81 5.97 -4.91
C ALA A 49 15.24 7.46 -5.05
N ASP A 50 14.31 8.38 -4.84
CA ASP A 50 14.61 9.82 -4.86
C ASP A 50 15.25 10.30 -3.53
N GLY A 51 15.10 9.55 -2.43
CA GLY A 51 15.61 9.92 -1.11
C GLY A 51 14.87 11.10 -0.47
N ASP A 52 13.57 11.21 -0.73
CA ASP A 52 12.72 12.35 -0.33
C ASP A 52 12.41 12.37 1.16
N TRP A 53 12.46 11.21 1.83
CA TRP A 53 12.08 11.11 3.22
C TRP A 53 13.23 11.42 4.19
N PRO A 54 12.94 11.87 5.43
CA PRO A 54 13.97 12.22 6.42
C PRO A 54 14.92 11.04 6.74
N LEU A 55 14.38 9.82 6.84
CA LEU A 55 15.16 8.60 6.98
C LEU A 55 15.41 8.05 5.58
N LYS A 56 16.67 7.94 5.17
CA LYS A 56 17.02 7.47 3.82
C LYS A 56 17.52 6.03 3.86
N PRO A 57 17.24 5.22 2.82
CA PRO A 57 17.87 3.92 2.65
C PRO A 57 19.40 4.05 2.57
N THR A 58 20.09 2.96 2.92
CA THR A 58 21.54 2.89 2.71
C THR A 58 21.84 2.47 1.28
N LEU A 59 22.59 3.28 0.55
CA LEU A 59 23.01 2.99 -0.83
C LEU A 59 24.18 2.00 -0.88
N PRO A 60 24.26 1.11 -1.89
CA PRO A 60 23.21 0.83 -2.87
C PRO A 60 22.11 -0.07 -2.29
N PHE A 61 20.87 0.01 -2.83
CA PHE A 61 19.79 -0.88 -2.42
C PHE A 61 18.86 -1.21 -3.61
N ILE A 62 18.04 -2.25 -3.46
CA ILE A 62 17.04 -2.68 -4.43
C ILE A 62 15.66 -2.32 -3.85
N PRO A 63 14.86 -1.46 -4.52
CA PRO A 63 13.47 -1.15 -4.13
C PRO A 63 12.51 -2.31 -4.38
N GLY A 64 11.20 -2.06 -4.17
CA GLY A 64 10.13 -3.02 -4.42
C GLY A 64 9.68 -3.74 -3.14
N HIS A 65 8.55 -3.30 -2.58
CA HIS A 65 8.01 -3.85 -1.34
C HIS A 65 6.66 -4.58 -1.54
N GLU A 66 6.38 -4.97 -2.77
CA GLU A 66 5.19 -5.72 -3.16
C GLU A 66 5.60 -7.02 -3.89
N GLY A 67 6.71 -7.64 -3.47
CA GLY A 67 7.25 -8.83 -4.13
C GLY A 67 6.46 -10.08 -3.78
N ILE A 68 6.01 -10.83 -4.80
CA ILE A 68 5.39 -12.16 -4.66
C ILE A 68 6.28 -13.17 -5.37
N GLY A 69 6.45 -14.34 -4.77
CA GLY A 69 7.24 -15.40 -5.39
C GLY A 69 7.18 -16.73 -4.64
N ILE A 70 8.02 -17.65 -5.10
CA ILE A 70 8.12 -19.01 -4.56
C ILE A 70 9.35 -19.13 -3.67
N VAL A 71 9.18 -19.71 -2.49
CA VAL A 71 10.30 -20.06 -1.60
C VAL A 71 11.18 -21.12 -2.26
N THR A 72 12.46 -20.81 -2.44
CA THR A 72 13.42 -21.70 -3.14
C THR A 72 14.56 -22.20 -2.27
N ALA A 73 14.77 -21.59 -1.10
CA ALA A 73 15.73 -22.06 -0.10
C ALA A 73 15.36 -21.55 1.29
N LEU A 74 15.70 -22.35 2.29
CA LEU A 74 15.46 -22.06 3.71
C LEU A 74 16.80 -21.93 4.45
N GLY A 75 16.92 -20.88 5.25
CA GLY A 75 18.01 -20.76 6.23
C GLY A 75 17.80 -21.66 7.44
N VAL A 76 18.85 -21.86 8.21
CA VAL A 76 18.80 -22.71 9.40
C VAL A 76 17.75 -22.20 10.39
N GLY A 77 16.92 -23.10 10.92
CA GLY A 77 15.91 -22.81 11.93
C GLY A 77 14.57 -22.30 11.41
N VAL A 78 14.37 -22.20 10.09
CA VAL A 78 13.08 -21.85 9.50
C VAL A 78 12.12 -23.02 9.61
N THR A 79 10.89 -22.75 10.12
CA THR A 79 9.81 -23.74 10.29
C THR A 79 8.43 -23.18 9.89
N ALA A 80 8.33 -21.87 9.58
CA ALA A 80 7.07 -21.21 9.30
C ALA A 80 6.60 -21.36 7.85
N VAL A 81 7.49 -21.78 6.95
CA VAL A 81 7.24 -22.00 5.52
C VAL A 81 8.06 -23.18 5.02
N GLU A 82 7.70 -23.72 3.85
CA GLU A 82 8.42 -24.78 3.15
C GLU A 82 8.88 -24.32 1.76
N GLU A 83 9.88 -25.00 1.17
CA GLU A 83 10.25 -24.78 -0.22
C GLU A 83 9.05 -25.14 -1.13
N GLY A 84 8.76 -24.26 -2.08
CA GLY A 84 7.58 -24.38 -2.95
C GLY A 84 6.38 -23.54 -2.50
N ASP A 85 6.37 -23.01 -1.27
CA ASP A 85 5.32 -22.10 -0.81
C ASP A 85 5.35 -20.80 -1.61
N ARG A 86 4.16 -20.31 -2.01
CA ARG A 86 4.03 -18.97 -2.57
C ARG A 86 3.82 -17.96 -1.46
N VAL A 87 4.71 -16.97 -1.41
CA VAL A 87 4.70 -15.94 -0.37
C VAL A 87 4.81 -14.54 -0.96
N GLY A 88 4.28 -13.56 -0.23
CA GLY A 88 4.48 -12.14 -0.49
C GLY A 88 5.43 -11.53 0.53
N VAL A 89 6.38 -10.72 0.06
CA VAL A 89 7.34 -9.97 0.89
C VAL A 89 6.88 -8.53 0.96
N PRO A 90 6.19 -8.11 2.05
CA PRO A 90 5.58 -6.79 2.15
C PRO A 90 6.54 -5.71 2.64
N TRP A 91 6.02 -4.48 2.78
CA TRP A 91 6.73 -3.37 3.39
C TRP A 91 7.27 -3.71 4.79
N LEU A 92 6.44 -4.25 5.69
CA LEU A 92 6.89 -4.70 7.01
C LEU A 92 7.68 -6.00 6.85
N TYR A 93 9.01 -5.86 6.70
CA TYR A 93 9.92 -6.99 6.52
C TYR A 93 10.13 -7.79 7.81
N SER A 94 10.34 -7.11 8.95
CA SER A 94 10.46 -7.72 10.28
C SER A 94 10.27 -6.68 11.38
N ALA A 95 10.01 -7.15 12.61
CA ALA A 95 9.98 -6.34 13.81
C ALA A 95 10.55 -7.16 14.99
N CYS A 96 10.85 -6.53 16.13
CA CYS A 96 11.51 -7.21 17.25
C CYS A 96 10.69 -8.31 17.94
N GLY A 97 9.35 -8.26 17.82
CA GLY A 97 8.41 -9.24 18.37
C GLY A 97 8.12 -9.12 19.88
N HIS A 98 8.86 -8.29 20.63
CA HIS A 98 8.77 -8.26 22.10
C HIS A 98 8.56 -6.88 22.73
N CYS A 99 8.67 -5.78 21.98
CA CYS A 99 8.37 -4.45 22.49
C CYS A 99 6.85 -4.23 22.69
N GLU A 100 6.50 -3.17 23.38
CA GLU A 100 5.08 -2.83 23.63
C GLU A 100 4.23 -2.74 22.36
N TYR A 101 4.79 -2.24 21.25
CA TYR A 101 4.12 -2.13 19.96
C TYR A 101 3.88 -3.51 19.34
N CYS A 102 4.90 -4.38 19.33
CA CYS A 102 4.77 -5.74 18.78
C CYS A 102 3.76 -6.57 19.58
N LEU A 103 3.83 -6.52 20.93
CA LEU A 103 2.90 -7.22 21.80
C LEU A 103 1.45 -6.72 21.67
N ALA A 104 1.26 -5.45 21.26
CA ALA A 104 -0.04 -4.86 21.00
C ALA A 104 -0.51 -4.99 19.53
N ALA A 105 0.14 -5.85 18.72
CA ALA A 105 -0.11 -6.01 17.28
C ALA A 105 0.00 -4.68 16.49
N ARG A 106 0.99 -3.87 16.85
CA ARG A 106 1.33 -2.59 16.20
C ARG A 106 2.75 -2.63 15.61
N GLU A 107 3.14 -3.77 15.05
CA GLU A 107 4.50 -4.04 14.53
C GLU A 107 5.03 -2.96 13.56
N PRO A 108 4.21 -2.32 12.69
CA PRO A 108 4.72 -1.28 11.79
C PRO A 108 5.37 -0.07 12.47
N VAL A 109 5.06 0.19 13.75
CA VAL A 109 5.65 1.27 14.54
C VAL A 109 6.65 0.79 15.59
N CYS A 110 7.13 -0.45 15.49
CA CYS A 110 8.24 -0.97 16.28
C CYS A 110 9.52 -0.17 15.97
N HIS A 111 10.30 0.16 17.00
CA HIS A 111 11.55 0.91 16.83
C HIS A 111 12.59 0.14 16.00
N ASP A 112 12.57 -1.20 16.05
CA ASP A 112 13.48 -2.08 15.33
C ASP A 112 12.87 -2.64 14.04
N ALA A 113 11.73 -2.06 13.57
CA ALA A 113 11.10 -2.52 12.34
C ALA A 113 12.04 -2.37 11.14
N GLN A 114 12.07 -3.40 10.30
CA GLN A 114 12.77 -3.37 9.02
C GLN A 114 11.75 -3.33 7.88
N PHE A 115 12.12 -2.68 6.80
CA PHE A 115 11.21 -2.43 5.69
C PHE A 115 11.77 -2.97 4.38
N GLY A 116 10.96 -3.78 3.68
CA GLY A 116 11.30 -4.34 2.37
C GLY A 116 11.39 -3.25 1.30
N GLY A 117 12.41 -3.33 0.45
CA GLY A 117 12.67 -2.31 -0.58
C GLY A 117 13.14 -0.97 -0.01
N TYR A 118 13.51 -0.93 1.28
CA TYR A 118 13.94 0.30 1.95
C TYR A 118 15.16 0.06 2.87
N THR A 119 14.99 -0.58 4.03
CA THR A 119 16.11 -0.96 4.91
C THR A 119 16.66 -2.35 4.57
N LYS A 120 15.91 -3.13 3.81
CA LYS A 120 16.27 -4.43 3.22
C LYS A 120 16.01 -4.39 1.74
N ASN A 121 16.83 -5.10 0.94
CA ASN A 121 16.61 -5.22 -0.50
C ASN A 121 15.22 -5.81 -0.79
N GLY A 122 14.57 -5.26 -1.79
CA GLY A 122 13.20 -5.59 -2.18
C GLY A 122 13.08 -6.39 -3.47
N GLY A 123 11.87 -6.36 -4.04
CA GLY A 123 11.42 -7.23 -5.12
C GLY A 123 11.67 -6.75 -6.54
N PHE A 124 12.37 -5.63 -6.74
CA PHE A 124 12.82 -5.28 -8.10
C PHE A 124 14.05 -6.09 -8.50
N ALA A 125 14.00 -7.39 -8.23
CA ALA A 125 15.02 -8.38 -8.53
C ALA A 125 14.39 -9.77 -8.67
N GLU A 126 15.08 -10.69 -9.36
CA GLU A 126 14.60 -12.05 -9.56
C GLU A 126 14.55 -12.89 -8.27
N TYR A 127 15.27 -12.48 -7.22
CA TYR A 127 15.24 -13.14 -5.91
C TYR A 127 15.25 -12.11 -4.78
N ILE A 128 14.53 -12.42 -3.69
CA ILE A 128 14.41 -11.60 -2.48
C ILE A 128 14.71 -12.45 -1.25
N LEU A 129 15.50 -11.93 -0.30
CA LEU A 129 15.54 -12.48 1.06
C LEU A 129 14.32 -12.00 1.83
N ALA A 130 13.77 -12.86 2.69
CA ALA A 130 12.64 -12.48 3.56
C ALA A 130 12.75 -13.11 4.95
N ASP A 131 12.06 -12.51 5.92
CA ASP A 131 11.80 -13.11 7.23
C ASP A 131 10.51 -13.95 7.12
N PRO A 132 10.56 -15.28 7.31
CA PRO A 132 9.42 -16.16 7.14
C PRO A 132 8.25 -15.86 8.10
N ASN A 133 8.50 -15.15 9.21
CA ASN A 133 7.45 -14.78 10.16
C ASN A 133 6.65 -13.55 9.72
N TYR A 134 7.13 -12.81 8.72
CA TYR A 134 6.52 -11.57 8.22
C TYR A 134 6.06 -11.65 6.77
N VAL A 135 6.26 -12.78 6.09
CA VAL A 135 5.71 -12.97 4.74
C VAL A 135 4.19 -13.19 4.77
N ALA A 136 3.53 -12.80 3.71
CA ALA A 136 2.14 -13.12 3.47
C ALA A 136 2.04 -14.46 2.74
N HIS A 137 1.33 -15.45 3.26
CA HIS A 137 1.02 -16.67 2.52
C HIS A 137 0.02 -16.36 1.40
N ILE A 138 0.37 -16.64 0.15
CA ILE A 138 -0.47 -16.35 -1.02
C ILE A 138 -1.16 -17.66 -1.45
N PRO A 139 -2.48 -17.74 -1.33
CA PRO A 139 -3.22 -18.92 -1.76
C PRO A 139 -3.06 -19.21 -3.26
N ALA A 140 -3.03 -20.49 -3.63
CA ALA A 140 -2.85 -20.92 -5.03
C ALA A 140 -3.94 -20.36 -5.98
N SER A 141 -5.12 -20.02 -5.45
CA SER A 141 -6.21 -19.41 -6.21
C SER A 141 -5.97 -17.95 -6.60
N LEU A 142 -4.98 -17.28 -6.01
CA LEU A 142 -4.65 -15.90 -6.29
C LEU A 142 -3.33 -15.84 -7.08
N ALA A 143 -3.36 -15.34 -8.31
CA ALA A 143 -2.16 -15.21 -9.13
C ALA A 143 -1.18 -14.18 -8.52
N ALA A 144 0.12 -14.40 -8.67
CA ALA A 144 1.15 -13.54 -8.09
C ALA A 144 0.98 -12.07 -8.49
N ARG A 145 0.70 -11.80 -9.77
CA ARG A 145 0.48 -10.44 -10.28
C ARG A 145 -0.74 -9.74 -9.67
N ASP A 146 -1.79 -10.49 -9.34
CA ASP A 146 -3.01 -9.94 -8.73
C ASP A 146 -2.83 -9.73 -7.23
N ALA A 147 -1.98 -10.53 -6.57
CA ALA A 147 -1.64 -10.42 -5.16
C ALA A 147 -0.68 -9.27 -4.87
N ALA A 148 0.25 -8.95 -5.78
CA ALA A 148 1.32 -7.99 -5.55
C ALA A 148 0.83 -6.62 -5.03
N PRO A 149 -0.15 -5.94 -5.63
CA PRO A 149 -0.63 -4.67 -5.09
C PRO A 149 -1.38 -4.80 -3.77
N LEU A 150 -1.88 -6.00 -3.44
CA LEU A 150 -2.70 -6.21 -2.25
C LEU A 150 -1.86 -6.23 -0.98
N ILE A 151 -0.57 -6.60 -1.06
CA ILE A 151 0.32 -6.62 0.10
C ILE A 151 0.90 -5.24 0.47
N CYS A 152 0.55 -4.19 -0.27
CA CYS A 152 0.81 -2.79 0.09
C CYS A 152 -0.47 -1.95 -0.01
N ALA A 153 -0.92 -1.60 -1.22
CA ALA A 153 -2.09 -0.75 -1.42
C ALA A 153 -3.37 -1.40 -0.84
N GLY A 154 -3.51 -2.72 -0.96
CA GLY A 154 -4.62 -3.47 -0.40
C GLY A 154 -4.67 -3.39 1.12
N ILE A 155 -3.63 -3.88 1.79
CA ILE A 155 -3.56 -3.87 3.26
C ILE A 155 -3.68 -2.45 3.82
N THR A 156 -3.03 -1.46 3.19
CA THR A 156 -3.06 -0.06 3.64
C THR A 156 -4.47 0.52 3.57
N SER A 157 -5.19 0.25 2.49
CA SER A 157 -6.58 0.69 2.35
C SER A 157 -7.50 -0.02 3.34
N TYR A 158 -7.37 -1.34 3.49
CA TYR A 158 -8.12 -2.15 4.44
C TYR A 158 -7.91 -1.66 5.88
N LYS A 159 -6.64 -1.54 6.30
CA LYS A 159 -6.28 -1.04 7.64
C LYS A 159 -6.79 0.38 7.86
N GLY A 160 -6.63 1.27 6.88
CA GLY A 160 -7.13 2.64 6.97
C GLY A 160 -8.64 2.69 7.19
N ILE A 161 -9.43 1.82 6.55
CA ILE A 161 -10.87 1.70 6.79
C ILE A 161 -11.15 1.19 8.22
N LYS A 162 -10.46 0.17 8.71
CA LYS A 162 -10.59 -0.31 10.11
C LYS A 162 -10.34 0.81 11.11
N GLU A 163 -9.34 1.65 10.87
CA GLU A 163 -8.99 2.78 11.74
C GLU A 163 -10.05 3.89 11.77
N THR A 164 -10.96 3.94 10.79
CA THR A 164 -12.13 4.85 10.85
C THR A 164 -13.15 4.43 11.90
N GLN A 165 -13.12 3.16 12.36
CA GLN A 165 -14.08 2.56 13.27
C GLN A 165 -15.54 2.58 12.76
N THR A 166 -15.72 2.70 11.44
CA THR A 166 -17.04 2.62 10.80
C THR A 166 -17.66 1.22 10.89
N LYS A 167 -18.98 1.16 10.90
CA LYS A 167 -19.78 -0.07 10.99
C LYS A 167 -20.60 -0.27 9.72
N PRO A 168 -21.03 -1.49 9.40
CA PRO A 168 -21.93 -1.73 8.27
C PRO A 168 -23.13 -0.78 8.30
N GLY A 169 -23.43 -0.18 7.15
CA GLY A 169 -24.46 0.87 6.98
C GLY A 169 -23.96 2.30 7.18
N ASP A 170 -22.80 2.52 7.79
CA ASP A 170 -22.18 3.84 7.92
C ASP A 170 -21.71 4.39 6.55
N TRP A 171 -21.58 5.71 6.46
CA TRP A 171 -20.94 6.36 5.32
C TRP A 171 -19.45 6.51 5.55
N ILE A 172 -18.67 6.11 4.54
CA ILE A 172 -17.24 6.42 4.43
C ILE A 172 -16.94 7.25 3.19
N VAL A 173 -16.07 8.23 3.33
CA VAL A 173 -15.44 8.93 2.19
C VAL A 173 -14.12 8.26 1.87
N ILE A 174 -13.91 7.93 0.58
CA ILE A 174 -12.58 7.59 0.05
C ILE A 174 -12.11 8.79 -0.78
N SER A 175 -11.12 9.52 -0.27
CA SER A 175 -10.59 10.72 -0.90
C SER A 175 -9.29 10.41 -1.65
N GLY A 176 -9.36 10.47 -2.97
CA GLY A 176 -8.32 10.05 -3.91
C GLY A 176 -8.57 8.63 -4.44
N ILE A 177 -8.96 8.52 -5.72
CA ILE A 177 -9.28 7.24 -6.38
C ILE A 177 -8.11 6.83 -7.30
N GLY A 178 -6.94 6.69 -6.70
CA GLY A 178 -5.74 6.15 -7.34
C GLY A 178 -5.47 4.71 -6.93
N GLY A 179 -4.18 4.34 -6.87
CA GLY A 179 -3.71 3.00 -6.55
C GLY A 179 -4.20 2.43 -5.20
N LEU A 180 -4.47 3.28 -4.21
CA LEU A 180 -5.08 2.88 -2.93
C LEU A 180 -6.60 3.00 -2.97
N GLY A 181 -7.11 4.15 -3.44
CA GLY A 181 -8.53 4.47 -3.33
C GLY A 181 -9.45 3.53 -4.08
N HIS A 182 -9.05 3.01 -5.27
CA HIS A 182 -9.86 2.04 -6.00
C HIS A 182 -10.04 0.73 -5.23
N LEU A 183 -9.01 0.30 -4.48
CA LEU A 183 -9.11 -0.83 -3.54
C LEU A 183 -9.91 -0.46 -2.30
N GLY A 184 -9.72 0.76 -1.77
CA GLY A 184 -10.49 1.29 -0.64
C GLY A 184 -11.98 1.29 -0.87
N VAL A 185 -12.46 1.65 -2.09
CA VAL A 185 -13.87 1.56 -2.46
C VAL A 185 -14.37 0.11 -2.34
N GLN A 186 -13.63 -0.85 -2.87
CA GLN A 186 -14.02 -2.26 -2.88
C GLN A 186 -14.02 -2.85 -1.46
N TYR A 187 -12.97 -2.60 -0.66
CA TYR A 187 -12.94 -3.04 0.74
C TYR A 187 -14.09 -2.44 1.54
N ALA A 188 -14.34 -1.14 1.43
CA ALA A 188 -15.43 -0.48 2.12
C ALA A 188 -16.79 -1.08 1.75
N LYS A 189 -17.04 -1.34 0.46
CA LYS A 189 -18.26 -2.02 0.00
C LYS A 189 -18.36 -3.44 0.53
N ALA A 190 -17.27 -4.22 0.50
CA ALA A 190 -17.23 -5.58 1.02
C ALA A 190 -17.47 -5.64 2.55
N MET A 191 -17.08 -4.59 3.27
CA MET A 191 -17.34 -4.41 4.71
C MET A 191 -18.74 -3.87 5.02
N GLY A 192 -19.61 -3.67 4.00
CA GLY A 192 -21.00 -3.24 4.16
C GLY A 192 -21.18 -1.75 4.36
N LEU A 193 -20.20 -0.91 3.99
CA LEU A 193 -20.28 0.52 4.12
C LEU A 193 -20.95 1.18 2.90
N ASN A 194 -21.55 2.36 3.10
CA ASN A 194 -21.93 3.26 2.03
C ASN A 194 -20.72 4.13 1.66
N VAL A 195 -20.35 4.17 0.39
CA VAL A 195 -19.11 4.80 -0.08
C VAL A 195 -19.40 6.07 -0.88
N CYS A 196 -18.83 7.19 -0.44
CA CYS A 196 -18.72 8.40 -1.23
C CYS A 196 -17.27 8.57 -1.72
N ALA A 197 -17.04 8.42 -3.02
CA ALA A 197 -15.74 8.59 -3.64
C ALA A 197 -15.50 10.07 -4.00
N VAL A 198 -14.34 10.60 -3.63
CA VAL A 198 -13.94 11.99 -3.91
C VAL A 198 -12.63 11.99 -4.69
N ASP A 199 -12.62 12.62 -5.85
CA ASP A 199 -11.42 12.83 -6.68
C ASP A 199 -11.57 14.13 -7.49
N ILE A 200 -10.54 14.54 -8.22
CA ILE A 200 -10.56 15.66 -9.15
C ILE A 200 -10.71 15.22 -10.61
N ASP A 201 -10.68 13.93 -10.88
CA ASP A 201 -10.73 13.30 -12.20
C ASP A 201 -12.03 12.53 -12.40
N ASP A 202 -12.80 12.90 -13.43
CA ASP A 202 -14.09 12.28 -13.71
C ASP A 202 -13.97 10.81 -14.17
N GLY A 203 -12.86 10.43 -14.82
CA GLY A 203 -12.60 9.05 -15.22
C GLY A 203 -12.40 8.14 -14.01
N LYS A 204 -11.64 8.61 -13.01
CA LYS A 204 -11.45 7.91 -11.73
C LYS A 204 -12.76 7.82 -10.95
N LEU A 205 -13.60 8.86 -10.95
CA LEU A 205 -14.91 8.84 -10.31
C LEU A 205 -15.88 7.87 -11.01
N ALA A 206 -15.90 7.85 -12.34
CA ALA A 206 -16.66 6.87 -13.10
C ALA A 206 -16.18 5.44 -12.80
N HIS A 207 -14.86 5.24 -12.62
CA HIS A 207 -14.31 3.97 -12.20
C HIS A 207 -14.77 3.58 -10.78
N ALA A 208 -14.65 4.49 -9.79
CA ALA A 208 -15.17 4.27 -8.44
C ALA A 208 -16.65 3.86 -8.42
N LYS A 209 -17.47 4.46 -9.32
CA LYS A 209 -18.88 4.11 -9.47
C LYS A 209 -19.06 2.67 -9.95
N ARG A 210 -18.24 2.20 -10.91
CA ARG A 210 -18.25 0.79 -11.37
C ARG A 210 -17.83 -0.17 -10.27
N LEU A 211 -16.90 0.24 -9.39
CA LEU A 211 -16.46 -0.52 -8.23
C LEU A 211 -17.46 -0.53 -7.06
N GLY A 212 -18.60 0.16 -7.20
CA GLY A 212 -19.71 0.13 -6.26
C GLY A 212 -19.83 1.36 -5.34
N ALA A 213 -19.13 2.47 -5.61
CA ALA A 213 -19.34 3.69 -4.85
C ALA A 213 -20.82 4.18 -4.99
N ASP A 214 -21.45 4.48 -3.86
CA ASP A 214 -22.86 4.92 -3.81
C ASP A 214 -23.00 6.36 -4.29
N ALA A 215 -22.01 7.22 -3.98
CA ALA A 215 -21.91 8.60 -4.44
C ALA A 215 -20.51 8.93 -4.94
N THR A 216 -20.41 9.91 -5.84
CA THR A 216 -19.13 10.43 -6.34
C THR A 216 -19.15 11.96 -6.30
N VAL A 217 -18.03 12.58 -5.95
CA VAL A 217 -17.87 14.04 -5.85
C VAL A 217 -16.57 14.45 -6.55
N ASN A 218 -16.69 15.33 -7.56
CA ASN A 218 -15.53 15.93 -8.22
C ASN A 218 -15.12 17.22 -7.48
N ALA A 219 -14.07 17.13 -6.68
CA ALA A 219 -13.56 18.23 -5.86
C ALA A 219 -12.96 19.41 -6.66
N LYS A 220 -12.81 19.27 -7.99
CA LYS A 220 -12.36 20.34 -8.88
C LYS A 220 -13.52 21.22 -9.37
N THR A 221 -14.72 20.65 -9.46
CA THR A 221 -15.88 21.31 -10.09
C THR A 221 -16.94 21.79 -9.10
N VAL A 222 -16.94 21.26 -7.86
CA VAL A 222 -17.89 21.64 -6.82
C VAL A 222 -17.20 21.83 -5.47
N ASP A 223 -17.87 22.48 -4.51
CA ASP A 223 -17.46 22.44 -3.12
C ASP A 223 -17.62 21.01 -2.60
N ALA A 224 -16.49 20.34 -2.42
CA ALA A 224 -16.47 18.95 -2.04
C ALA A 224 -17.01 18.71 -0.63
N ILE A 225 -16.85 19.64 0.28
CA ILE A 225 -17.36 19.54 1.67
C ILE A 225 -18.88 19.58 1.68
N GLU A 226 -19.46 20.57 1.00
CA GLU A 226 -20.93 20.68 0.86
C GLU A 226 -21.53 19.46 0.15
N ALA A 227 -20.93 19.05 -0.98
CA ALA A 227 -21.42 17.92 -1.76
C ALA A 227 -21.37 16.60 -0.95
N VAL A 228 -20.29 16.33 -0.22
CA VAL A 228 -20.20 15.16 0.66
C VAL A 228 -21.21 15.23 1.79
N ARG A 229 -21.34 16.38 2.47
CA ARG A 229 -22.31 16.54 3.55
C ARG A 229 -23.75 16.33 3.08
N LYS A 230 -24.07 16.79 1.88
CA LYS A 230 -25.37 16.55 1.25
C LYS A 230 -25.59 15.07 0.92
N ALA A 231 -24.60 14.41 0.29
CA ALA A 231 -24.69 13.00 -0.09
C ALA A 231 -24.78 12.05 1.10
N THR A 232 -24.15 12.42 2.24
CA THR A 232 -24.04 11.58 3.45
C THR A 232 -24.95 12.05 4.59
N SER A 233 -25.85 13.00 4.34
CA SER A 233 -26.77 13.56 5.35
C SER A 233 -26.04 14.08 6.60
N GLY A 234 -25.06 14.98 6.40
CA GLY A 234 -24.38 15.70 7.48
C GLY A 234 -22.89 15.39 7.66
N GLY A 235 -22.28 14.64 6.76
CA GLY A 235 -20.87 14.23 6.77
C GLY A 235 -20.70 12.71 6.91
N ALA A 236 -19.51 12.21 6.64
CA ALA A 236 -19.21 10.79 6.71
C ALA A 236 -18.79 10.37 8.12
N HIS A 237 -19.13 9.14 8.54
CA HIS A 237 -18.70 8.55 9.80
C HIS A 237 -17.19 8.29 9.80
N GLY A 238 -16.66 7.87 8.63
CA GLY A 238 -15.24 7.73 8.38
C GLY A 238 -14.82 8.47 7.12
N VAL A 239 -13.62 9.03 7.14
CA VAL A 239 -12.97 9.61 5.95
C VAL A 239 -11.58 8.99 5.83
N LEU A 240 -11.29 8.36 4.70
CA LEU A 240 -9.98 7.81 4.39
C LEU A 240 -9.32 8.67 3.31
N ILE A 241 -8.18 9.30 3.64
CA ILE A 241 -7.46 10.16 2.71
C ILE A 241 -6.28 9.42 2.13
N THR A 242 -6.38 9.03 0.86
CA THR A 242 -5.33 8.36 0.10
C THR A 242 -4.66 9.28 -0.92
N ALA A 243 -5.28 10.43 -1.23
CA ALA A 243 -4.72 11.43 -2.15
C ALA A 243 -3.45 12.09 -1.56
N PRO A 244 -2.35 12.22 -2.31
CA PRO A 244 -1.15 12.93 -1.88
C PRO A 244 -1.30 14.46 -2.07
N SER A 245 -2.32 15.06 -1.45
CA SER A 245 -2.67 16.48 -1.60
C SER A 245 -3.07 17.11 -0.28
N LEU A 246 -2.38 18.18 0.13
CA LEU A 246 -2.71 18.92 1.36
C LEU A 246 -4.15 19.47 1.36
N ALA A 247 -4.70 19.80 0.17
CA ALA A 247 -6.11 20.21 0.05
C ALA A 247 -7.07 19.07 0.44
N ALA A 248 -6.77 17.83 0.02
CA ALA A 248 -7.57 16.66 0.38
C ALA A 248 -7.57 16.42 1.90
N PHE A 249 -6.43 16.62 2.57
CA PHE A 249 -6.32 16.50 4.02
C PHE A 249 -7.19 17.53 4.75
N LYS A 250 -7.11 18.79 4.35
CA LYS A 250 -7.95 19.86 4.89
C LYS A 250 -9.44 19.60 4.67
N GLN A 251 -9.82 19.21 3.45
CA GLN A 251 -11.21 18.89 3.10
C GLN A 251 -11.72 17.67 3.88
N GLY A 252 -10.89 16.64 4.06
CA GLY A 252 -11.27 15.40 4.72
C GLY A 252 -11.73 15.62 6.17
N VAL A 253 -11.03 16.45 6.95
CA VAL A 253 -11.46 16.80 8.31
C VAL A 253 -12.85 17.46 8.30
N SER A 254 -13.10 18.37 7.34
CA SER A 254 -14.38 19.08 7.23
C SER A 254 -15.52 18.23 6.64
N MET A 255 -15.19 17.13 5.92
CA MET A 255 -16.17 16.15 5.43
C MET A 255 -16.63 15.18 6.51
N THR A 256 -15.87 15.09 7.61
CA THR A 256 -16.16 14.18 8.73
C THR A 256 -17.34 14.71 9.55
N ARG A 257 -18.29 13.84 9.86
CA ARG A 257 -19.43 14.20 10.71
C ARG A 257 -19.05 14.29 12.18
N LYS A 258 -19.96 14.81 13.00
CA LYS A 258 -19.80 14.78 14.46
C LYS A 258 -19.52 13.37 14.94
N TRP A 259 -18.51 13.23 15.83
CA TRP A 259 -18.07 11.95 16.39
C TRP A 259 -17.47 10.97 15.36
N GLY A 260 -17.10 11.46 14.17
CA GLY A 260 -16.48 10.67 13.12
C GLY A 260 -14.96 10.66 13.20
N THR A 261 -14.33 9.83 12.37
CA THR A 261 -12.87 9.68 12.30
C THR A 261 -12.35 9.98 10.89
N CYS A 262 -11.37 10.88 10.80
CA CYS A 262 -10.61 11.17 9.58
C CYS A 262 -9.26 10.45 9.66
N VAL A 263 -9.02 9.51 8.75
CA VAL A 263 -7.80 8.70 8.71
C VAL A 263 -6.88 9.18 7.58
N LEU A 264 -5.63 9.45 7.94
CA LEU A 264 -4.58 9.98 7.07
C LEU A 264 -3.68 8.83 6.65
N VAL A 265 -3.59 8.59 5.32
CA VAL A 265 -2.78 7.52 4.73
C VAL A 265 -1.82 8.06 3.67
N GLY A 266 -2.26 8.99 2.82
CA GLY A 266 -1.40 9.66 1.86
C GLY A 266 -0.25 10.40 2.57
N LEU A 267 0.91 10.54 1.89
CA LEU A 267 2.11 11.16 2.45
C LEU A 267 2.59 12.33 1.58
N PRO A 268 1.79 13.40 1.42
CA PRO A 268 2.29 14.63 0.77
C PRO A 268 3.33 15.30 1.64
N PRO A 269 4.33 15.97 1.05
CA PRO A 269 5.23 16.83 1.83
C PRO A 269 4.49 18.03 2.41
N GLY A 270 4.92 18.49 3.60
CA GLY A 270 4.41 19.70 4.25
C GLY A 270 3.38 19.44 5.36
N GLU A 271 2.63 20.48 5.68
CA GLU A 271 1.67 20.53 6.78
C GLU A 271 0.31 21.02 6.28
N PHE A 272 -0.78 20.64 6.96
CA PHE A 272 -2.11 21.17 6.64
C PHE A 272 -2.74 21.83 7.88
N PRO A 273 -3.41 22.97 7.72
CA PRO A 273 -4.09 23.64 8.83
C PRO A 273 -5.35 22.86 9.23
N THR A 274 -5.50 22.66 10.54
CA THR A 274 -6.64 21.94 11.10
C THR A 274 -7.60 22.93 11.78
N PRO A 275 -8.92 22.91 11.48
CA PRO A 275 -9.92 23.79 12.08
C PRO A 275 -10.21 23.36 13.52
N LEU A 276 -9.44 23.86 14.48
CA LEU A 276 -9.47 23.42 15.88
C LEU A 276 -10.86 23.50 16.51
N PHE A 277 -11.59 24.59 16.26
CA PHE A 277 -12.95 24.74 16.79
C PHE A 277 -13.87 23.60 16.31
N ASP A 278 -13.84 23.29 15.02
CA ASP A 278 -14.68 22.23 14.44
C ASP A 278 -14.31 20.86 14.98
N VAL A 279 -13.00 20.59 15.12
CA VAL A 279 -12.51 19.31 15.68
C VAL A 279 -13.01 19.13 17.11
N VAL A 280 -12.87 20.15 17.95
CA VAL A 280 -13.29 20.10 19.37
C VAL A 280 -14.81 20.07 19.50
N ALA A 281 -15.53 21.02 18.86
CA ALA A 281 -16.99 21.15 18.99
C ALA A 281 -17.75 19.95 18.39
N ASN A 282 -17.18 19.25 17.40
CA ASN A 282 -17.78 18.08 16.77
C ASN A 282 -17.15 16.74 17.23
N CYS A 283 -16.21 16.77 18.19
CA CYS A 283 -15.52 15.56 18.69
C CYS A 283 -14.94 14.70 17.56
N ILE A 284 -14.28 15.33 16.56
CA ILE A 284 -13.69 14.63 15.41
C ILE A 284 -12.37 14.00 15.85
N THR A 285 -12.17 12.74 15.48
CA THR A 285 -10.87 12.06 15.60
C THR A 285 -10.07 12.25 14.32
N ILE A 286 -8.81 12.70 14.42
CA ILE A 286 -7.84 12.66 13.32
C ILE A 286 -6.82 11.58 13.66
N ARG A 287 -6.62 10.61 12.75
CA ARG A 287 -5.77 9.44 13.02
C ARG A 287 -4.86 9.15 11.84
N GLY A 288 -3.57 8.92 12.09
CA GLY A 288 -2.65 8.35 11.11
C GLY A 288 -2.84 6.84 10.99
N SER A 289 -2.66 6.28 9.79
CA SER A 289 -2.62 4.83 9.56
C SER A 289 -1.41 4.51 8.68
N PHE A 290 -0.59 3.55 9.12
CA PHE A 290 0.65 3.19 8.45
C PHE A 290 0.64 1.70 8.14
N VAL A 291 0.50 1.38 6.83
CA VAL A 291 0.36 0.01 6.30
C VAL A 291 -0.64 -0.83 7.12
N GLY A 292 -0.25 -2.00 7.59
CA GLY A 292 -1.00 -2.87 8.48
C GLY A 292 -0.10 -3.92 9.10
N ASN A 293 -0.59 -4.63 10.10
CA ASN A 293 0.12 -5.74 10.74
C ASN A 293 -0.11 -7.06 9.99
N ARG A 294 0.47 -8.16 10.48
CA ARG A 294 0.34 -9.50 9.87
C ARG A 294 -1.10 -10.01 9.84
N LEU A 295 -1.92 -9.69 10.84
CA LEU A 295 -3.34 -10.05 10.86
C LEU A 295 -4.12 -9.24 9.83
N ASP A 296 -3.88 -7.92 9.74
CA ASP A 296 -4.50 -7.08 8.72
C ASP A 296 -4.17 -7.58 7.30
N MET A 297 -2.96 -8.13 7.08
CA MET A 297 -2.54 -8.74 5.82
C MET A 297 -3.39 -9.96 5.48
N ALA A 298 -3.52 -10.90 6.41
CA ALA A 298 -4.31 -12.11 6.21
C ALA A 298 -5.80 -11.78 5.95
N GLU A 299 -6.35 -10.84 6.71
CA GLU A 299 -7.72 -10.37 6.54
C GLU A 299 -7.93 -9.69 5.17
N ALA A 300 -7.02 -8.78 4.77
CA ALA A 300 -7.11 -8.10 3.46
C ALA A 300 -7.05 -9.09 2.29
N LEU A 301 -6.14 -10.06 2.33
CA LEU A 301 -6.05 -11.10 1.30
C LEU A 301 -7.29 -12.00 1.25
N SER A 302 -7.95 -12.25 2.37
CA SER A 302 -9.18 -13.06 2.41
C SER A 302 -10.31 -12.46 1.57
N PHE A 303 -10.43 -11.13 1.52
CA PHE A 303 -11.39 -10.45 0.64
C PHE A 303 -11.09 -10.68 -0.84
N ALA A 304 -9.81 -10.67 -1.23
CA ALA A 304 -9.41 -10.95 -2.61
C ALA A 304 -9.67 -12.40 -3.00
N VAL A 305 -9.34 -13.36 -2.12
CA VAL A 305 -9.65 -14.78 -2.32
C VAL A 305 -11.15 -15.02 -2.46
N ALA A 306 -11.97 -14.27 -1.72
CA ALA A 306 -13.43 -14.30 -1.84
C ALA A 306 -13.98 -13.56 -3.09
N GLY A 307 -13.11 -13.05 -3.97
CA GLY A 307 -13.50 -12.31 -5.17
C GLY A 307 -14.16 -10.95 -4.90
N LYS A 308 -13.97 -10.38 -3.70
CA LYS A 308 -14.59 -9.11 -3.30
C LYS A 308 -13.72 -7.90 -3.62
N VAL A 309 -12.42 -8.11 -3.77
CA VAL A 309 -11.44 -7.05 -4.02
C VAL A 309 -10.45 -7.53 -5.08
N GLN A 310 -10.24 -6.70 -6.09
CA GLN A 310 -9.28 -6.95 -7.16
C GLN A 310 -8.59 -5.64 -7.53
N ALA A 311 -7.26 -5.67 -7.70
CA ALA A 311 -6.52 -4.54 -8.19
C ALA A 311 -6.63 -4.43 -9.71
N ASP A 312 -6.80 -3.21 -10.21
CA ASP A 312 -6.58 -2.92 -11.63
C ASP A 312 -5.08 -2.80 -11.88
N ILE A 313 -4.55 -3.66 -12.72
CA ILE A 313 -3.11 -3.76 -12.95
C ILE A 313 -2.74 -3.57 -14.43
N GLU A 314 -1.59 -2.96 -14.65
CA GLU A 314 -0.85 -2.94 -15.90
C GLU A 314 0.43 -3.74 -15.70
N LEU A 315 0.71 -4.71 -16.57
CA LEU A 315 1.91 -5.54 -16.48
C LEU A 315 3.05 -4.91 -17.26
N GLN A 316 4.25 -4.92 -16.66
CA GLN A 316 5.49 -4.44 -17.27
C GLN A 316 6.64 -5.40 -16.96
N HIS A 317 7.69 -5.38 -17.79
CA HIS A 317 8.93 -6.08 -17.51
C HIS A 317 9.85 -5.25 -16.59
N LEU A 318 10.76 -5.89 -15.85
CA LEU A 318 11.72 -5.19 -14.96
C LEU A 318 12.52 -4.11 -15.68
N SER A 319 12.86 -4.30 -16.97
CA SER A 319 13.60 -3.32 -17.78
C SER A 319 12.87 -1.98 -17.91
N GLU A 320 11.54 -1.97 -17.77
CA GLU A 320 10.70 -0.78 -17.94
C GLU A 320 10.57 0.04 -16.66
N ILE A 321 11.20 -0.35 -15.55
CA ILE A 321 11.02 0.30 -14.24
C ILE A 321 11.28 1.81 -14.27
N ASN A 322 12.28 2.26 -15.01
CA ASN A 322 12.60 3.69 -15.12
C ASN A 322 11.50 4.46 -15.89
N SER A 323 10.91 3.87 -16.92
CA SER A 323 9.76 4.41 -17.64
C SER A 323 8.52 4.46 -16.72
N VAL A 324 8.29 3.41 -15.95
CA VAL A 324 7.19 3.37 -14.94
C VAL A 324 7.37 4.47 -13.91
N PHE A 325 8.57 4.67 -13.37
CA PHE A 325 8.86 5.75 -12.42
C PHE A 325 8.62 7.14 -13.01
N ALA A 326 9.01 7.36 -14.27
CA ALA A 326 8.72 8.62 -14.96
C ALA A 326 7.21 8.87 -15.06
N ARG A 327 6.42 7.86 -15.45
CA ARG A 327 4.96 7.95 -15.55
C ARG A 327 4.31 8.19 -14.18
N LEU A 328 4.81 7.54 -13.10
CA LEU A 328 4.34 7.77 -11.74
C LEU A 328 4.54 9.23 -11.30
N LYS A 329 5.73 9.81 -11.59
CA LYS A 329 6.04 11.22 -11.29
C LYS A 329 5.06 12.19 -11.97
N HIS A 330 4.63 11.87 -13.18
CA HIS A 330 3.68 12.70 -13.93
C HIS A 330 2.20 12.39 -13.65
N GLY A 331 1.91 11.40 -12.77
CA GLY A 331 0.53 10.99 -12.46
C GLY A 331 -0.17 10.26 -13.61
N GLU A 332 0.59 9.70 -14.54
CA GLU A 332 0.09 9.02 -15.75
C GLU A 332 -0.22 7.53 -15.54
N VAL A 333 -0.06 7.04 -14.32
CA VAL A 333 -0.45 5.67 -13.93
C VAL A 333 -1.83 5.72 -13.29
N PRO A 334 -2.87 5.19 -13.95
CA PRO A 334 -4.25 5.34 -13.50
C PRO A 334 -4.59 4.46 -12.28
N SER A 335 -3.90 3.32 -12.12
CA SER A 335 -4.17 2.36 -11.05
C SER A 335 -2.87 1.76 -10.49
N ARG A 336 -2.52 0.51 -10.81
CA ARG A 336 -1.30 -0.15 -10.33
C ARG A 336 -0.47 -0.70 -11.48
N VAL A 337 0.84 -0.60 -11.38
CA VAL A 337 1.78 -1.30 -12.26
C VAL A 337 2.37 -2.47 -11.51
N VAL A 338 2.51 -3.61 -12.17
CA VAL A 338 3.15 -4.81 -11.64
C VAL A 338 4.24 -5.26 -12.61
N LEU A 339 5.45 -5.40 -12.10
CA LEU A 339 6.54 -6.05 -12.80
C LEU A 339 6.30 -7.55 -12.78
N ASP A 340 6.16 -8.14 -13.94
CA ASP A 340 5.94 -9.59 -14.12
C ASP A 340 7.24 -10.22 -14.62
N PHE A 341 7.83 -11.10 -13.82
CA PHE A 341 9.10 -11.76 -14.12
C PHE A 341 8.94 -12.96 -15.07
N SER A 342 7.73 -13.28 -15.49
CA SER A 342 7.47 -14.28 -16.57
C SER A 342 7.49 -13.67 -17.96
N LEU A 343 7.43 -12.36 -18.08
CA LEU A 343 7.57 -11.65 -19.36
C LEU A 343 9.03 -11.73 -19.86
N HIS A 344 9.21 -11.92 -21.17
CA HIS A 344 10.53 -12.01 -21.82
C HIS A 344 10.75 -10.87 -22.80
#